data_5d688cf92351eb7961f0a47aa9497a8a
#
_entry.id   5d688cf92351eb7961f0a47aa9497a8a
#
_cell.length_a   1.000
_cell.length_b   1.000
_cell.length_c   1.000
_cell.angle_alpha   90.00
_cell.angle_beta   90.00
_cell.angle_gamma   90.00
#
_symmetry.space_group_name_H-M   'P 1'
#
loop_
_entity.id
_entity.type
_entity.pdbx_description
1 polymer ?
#
loop_
_entity_poly.entity_id
_entity_poly.type
_entity_poly.pdbx_seq_one_letter_code
_entity_poly.pdbx_strand_id
1 'polypeptide(L)'
;MTEPVLKNLTSPPKAGRHELYRWCDYIELRCITHIDQRFSRDALAEAIEEQADTDADDPLNESAEDDEPEDNTDDRAAANDAHEQHAAFCFKHLRWREQVFAEHWPFTLDEHAIEIRVKENLTEIHRFYLSLLLSASLSYVPKKRWRGLTGLFEQASTEIMKQLMPKGAEVHPFGAAETTRYTGHLFDRLTKLTKDVRGSLDLKKAHFAGHDSGDGGLDIVAWHGLGDTRKGIPIAFAQCGCTASGWPDKMLQASPARLGGHLNTLHKWGTYYFMPLDLSTEIDGTMDWQMFHDFGEAIVIDRLRFIRLATDYDIPAAPVTAHDHVDEARSLKLS
;
A
#
# COMPACT_ATOMS: atom_id res chain seq x y z
N MET A 1 -1.89 -6.88 -28.99
CA MET A 1 -2.34 -7.45 -27.71
C MET A 1 -1.96 -6.47 -26.60
N THR A 2 -2.90 -6.05 -25.81
CA THR A 2 -2.63 -5.23 -24.62
C THR A 2 -1.92 -6.13 -23.59
N GLU A 3 -0.84 -5.66 -23.01
CA GLU A 3 -0.11 -6.37 -21.95
C GLU A 3 -1.03 -6.58 -20.74
N PRO A 4 -1.06 -7.78 -20.13
CA PRO A 4 -1.97 -8.06 -19.00
C PRO A 4 -1.74 -7.11 -17.83
N VAL A 5 -2.76 -6.90 -17.00
CA VAL A 5 -2.70 -6.01 -15.84
C VAL A 5 -1.75 -6.52 -14.77
N LEU A 6 -1.55 -7.81 -14.68
CA LEU A 6 -0.64 -8.50 -13.76
C LEU A 6 0.35 -9.40 -14.50
N LYS A 7 1.52 -9.61 -13.92
CA LYS A 7 2.62 -10.42 -14.44
C LYS A 7 3.31 -11.17 -13.29
N ASN A 8 4.01 -12.25 -13.62
CA ASN A 8 4.87 -12.99 -12.69
C ASN A 8 4.15 -13.51 -11.42
N LEU A 9 2.84 -13.77 -11.50
CA LEU A 9 2.07 -14.30 -10.37
C LEU A 9 2.38 -15.77 -10.04
N THR A 10 3.14 -16.48 -10.85
CA THR A 10 3.64 -17.82 -10.52
C THR A 10 4.68 -17.80 -9.40
N SER A 11 5.40 -16.67 -9.26
CA SER A 11 6.43 -16.53 -8.22
C SER A 11 5.85 -15.83 -6.99
N PRO A 12 5.92 -16.43 -5.79
CA PRO A 12 5.58 -15.80 -4.53
C PRO A 12 6.37 -14.51 -4.26
N PRO A 13 5.93 -13.67 -3.30
CA PRO A 13 6.62 -12.44 -2.99
C PRO A 13 7.99 -12.73 -2.34
N LYS A 14 9.06 -12.05 -2.81
CA LYS A 14 10.35 -12.01 -2.09
C LYS A 14 10.17 -11.20 -0.80
N ALA A 15 9.65 -11.85 0.24
CA ALA A 15 9.27 -11.25 1.51
C ALA A 15 9.67 -12.15 2.68
N GLY A 16 10.02 -11.55 3.80
CA GLY A 16 10.23 -12.30 5.04
C GLY A 16 8.95 -13.01 5.49
N ARG A 17 9.08 -14.16 6.17
CA ARG A 17 7.92 -14.92 6.68
C ARG A 17 7.03 -14.10 7.64
N HIS A 18 7.60 -13.09 8.29
CA HIS A 18 6.90 -12.18 9.20
C HIS A 18 6.09 -11.08 8.47
N GLU A 19 6.35 -10.84 7.18
CA GLU A 19 5.63 -9.86 6.36
C GLU A 19 4.30 -10.44 5.84
N LEU A 20 3.44 -10.92 6.74
CA LEU A 20 2.20 -11.65 6.39
C LEU A 20 1.30 -10.84 5.46
N TYR A 21 1.31 -9.51 5.56
CA TYR A 21 0.52 -8.63 4.67
C TYR A 21 0.87 -8.84 3.20
N ARG A 22 2.15 -9.07 2.86
CA ARG A 22 2.59 -9.32 1.47
C ARG A 22 2.20 -10.71 0.97
N TRP A 23 2.30 -11.71 1.84
CA TRP A 23 1.89 -13.08 1.54
C TRP A 23 0.37 -13.18 1.33
N CYS A 24 -0.42 -12.55 2.21
CA CYS A 24 -1.87 -12.52 2.06
C CYS A 24 -2.30 -11.76 0.81
N ASP A 25 -1.65 -10.64 0.48
CA ASP A 25 -1.92 -9.91 -0.76
C ASP A 25 -1.62 -10.77 -2.01
N TYR A 26 -0.56 -11.58 -1.98
CA TYR A 26 -0.26 -12.54 -3.04
C TYR A 26 -1.34 -13.61 -3.18
N ILE A 27 -1.77 -14.21 -2.07
CA ILE A 27 -2.84 -15.22 -2.05
C ILE A 27 -4.14 -14.65 -2.64
N GLU A 28 -4.52 -13.45 -2.21
CA GLU A 28 -5.71 -12.75 -2.71
C GLU A 28 -5.60 -12.45 -4.21
N LEU A 29 -4.42 -12.03 -4.71
CA LEU A 29 -4.17 -11.84 -6.15
C LEU A 29 -4.26 -13.16 -6.94
N ARG A 30 -3.67 -14.24 -6.44
CA ARG A 30 -3.79 -15.57 -7.07
C ARG A 30 -5.26 -15.99 -7.13
N CYS A 31 -6.01 -15.79 -6.04
CA CYS A 31 -7.41 -16.12 -5.98
C CYS A 31 -8.25 -15.36 -7.04
N ILE A 32 -8.10 -14.03 -7.17
CA ILE A 32 -8.89 -13.26 -8.14
C ILE A 32 -8.54 -13.54 -9.60
N THR A 33 -7.32 -14.00 -9.87
CA THR A 33 -6.83 -14.30 -11.22
C THR A 33 -7.00 -15.76 -11.63
N HIS A 34 -7.25 -16.66 -10.67
CA HIS A 34 -7.46 -18.07 -10.97
C HIS A 34 -8.76 -18.30 -11.75
N ILE A 35 -8.76 -19.29 -12.65
CA ILE A 35 -9.92 -19.61 -13.51
C ILE A 35 -11.18 -19.90 -12.70
N ASP A 36 -11.04 -20.60 -11.56
CA ASP A 36 -12.13 -20.95 -10.63
C ASP A 36 -12.33 -19.91 -9.53
N GLN A 37 -11.60 -18.80 -9.54
CA GLN A 37 -11.61 -17.74 -8.52
C GLN A 37 -11.42 -18.27 -7.09
N ARG A 38 -10.47 -19.19 -6.92
CA ARG A 38 -10.08 -19.81 -5.65
C ARG A 38 -8.57 -20.03 -5.58
N PHE A 39 -8.06 -20.19 -4.36
CA PHE A 39 -6.65 -20.53 -4.12
C PHE A 39 -6.54 -21.30 -2.80
N SER A 40 -5.75 -22.38 -2.76
CA SER A 40 -5.64 -23.24 -1.59
C SER A 40 -4.32 -23.02 -0.84
N ARG A 41 -4.30 -23.50 0.40
CA ARG A 41 -3.10 -23.52 1.23
C ARG A 41 -2.02 -24.42 0.64
N ASP A 42 -2.41 -25.56 0.08
CA ASP A 42 -1.48 -26.50 -0.54
C ASP A 42 -0.84 -25.88 -1.79
N ALA A 43 -1.62 -25.18 -2.63
CA ALA A 43 -1.09 -24.46 -3.78
C ALA A 43 -0.09 -23.33 -3.38
N LEU A 44 -0.25 -22.74 -2.18
CA LEU A 44 0.75 -21.81 -1.66
C LEU A 44 2.05 -22.53 -1.26
N ALA A 45 1.95 -23.65 -0.56
CA ALA A 45 3.11 -24.44 -0.15
C ALA A 45 3.91 -24.92 -1.36
N GLU A 46 3.24 -25.46 -2.39
CA GLU A 46 3.85 -25.82 -3.67
C GLU A 46 4.57 -24.65 -4.34
N ALA A 47 3.92 -23.47 -4.42
CA ALA A 47 4.53 -22.28 -5.03
C ALA A 47 5.79 -21.80 -4.28
N ILE A 48 5.82 -21.95 -2.94
CA ILE A 48 7.00 -21.62 -2.12
C ILE A 48 8.13 -22.61 -2.39
N GLU A 49 7.83 -23.92 -2.48
CA GLU A 49 8.81 -24.97 -2.80
C GLU A 49 9.43 -24.77 -4.18
N GLU A 50 8.61 -24.55 -5.22
CA GLU A 50 9.07 -24.28 -6.59
C GLU A 50 10.00 -23.04 -6.67
N GLN A 51 9.71 -22.02 -5.88
CA GLN A 51 10.57 -20.83 -5.83
C GLN A 51 11.90 -21.13 -5.15
N ALA A 52 11.90 -21.90 -4.06
CA ALA A 52 13.12 -22.29 -3.34
C ALA A 52 14.06 -23.11 -4.24
N ASP A 53 13.51 -24.05 -5.00
CA ASP A 53 14.27 -24.85 -5.97
C ASP A 53 14.86 -23.97 -7.09
N THR A 54 14.09 -22.99 -7.59
CA THR A 54 14.56 -22.08 -8.64
C THR A 54 15.67 -21.14 -8.16
N ASP A 55 15.57 -20.63 -6.91
CA ASP A 55 16.58 -19.76 -6.32
C ASP A 55 17.87 -20.57 -5.97
N ALA A 56 17.79 -21.88 -5.73
CA ALA A 56 18.93 -22.77 -5.52
C ALA A 56 19.70 -23.07 -6.82
N ASP A 57 19.01 -23.12 -7.95
CA ASP A 57 19.59 -23.37 -9.29
C ASP A 57 20.17 -22.09 -9.95
N ASP A 58 20.08 -20.91 -9.31
CA ASP A 58 20.61 -19.67 -9.88
C ASP A 58 22.15 -19.62 -9.74
N PRO A 59 22.92 -19.66 -10.86
CA PRO A 59 24.38 -19.67 -10.85
C PRO A 59 25.04 -18.44 -10.23
N LEU A 60 24.27 -17.40 -9.88
CA LEU A 60 24.76 -16.22 -9.14
C LEU A 60 24.85 -16.49 -7.62
N ASN A 61 24.29 -17.59 -7.13
CA ASN A 61 24.40 -18.04 -5.74
C ASN A 61 25.57 -19.00 -5.47
N GLU A 62 26.38 -19.34 -6.48
CA GLU A 62 27.59 -20.14 -6.33
C GLU A 62 28.70 -19.33 -5.59
N SER A 63 28.57 -19.22 -4.30
CA SER A 63 29.69 -18.85 -3.41
C SER A 63 29.63 -19.68 -2.14
N ALA A 64 29.94 -20.97 -2.24
CA ALA A 64 30.50 -21.78 -1.14
C ALA A 64 30.87 -23.17 -1.66
N GLU A 65 32.16 -23.40 -1.67
CA GLU A 65 32.90 -24.65 -1.46
C GLU A 65 32.32 -25.97 -2.01
N ASP A 66 33.16 -26.67 -2.83
CA ASP A 66 33.03 -28.03 -3.36
C ASP A 66 32.86 -29.08 -2.23
N ASP A 67 31.69 -29.16 -1.61
CA ASP A 67 31.27 -30.35 -0.90
C ASP A 67 30.14 -31.00 -1.70
N GLU A 68 30.37 -32.29 -2.11
CA GLU A 68 29.35 -33.08 -2.80
C GLU A 68 28.05 -33.09 -1.95
N PRO A 69 26.87 -32.83 -2.55
CA PRO A 69 25.61 -32.85 -1.80
C PRO A 69 25.35 -34.29 -1.30
N GLU A 70 25.50 -34.51 -0.01
CA GLU A 70 24.89 -35.67 0.65
C GLU A 70 23.37 -35.54 0.41
N ASP A 71 22.75 -36.58 -0.14
CA ASP A 71 21.30 -36.71 -0.39
C ASP A 71 20.58 -36.72 0.96
N ASN A 72 20.29 -35.51 1.48
CA ASN A 72 19.77 -35.31 2.82
C ASN A 72 18.24 -35.24 2.75
N THR A 73 17.61 -36.42 2.60
CA THR A 73 16.14 -36.57 2.61
C THR A 73 15.49 -35.96 3.85
N ASP A 74 16.19 -35.94 4.99
CA ASP A 74 15.70 -35.37 6.25
C ASP A 74 15.63 -33.82 6.17
N ASP A 75 16.59 -33.16 5.53
CA ASP A 75 16.60 -31.70 5.35
C ASP A 75 15.49 -31.24 4.40
N ARG A 76 15.21 -32.05 3.36
CA ARG A 76 14.12 -31.77 2.42
C ARG A 76 12.74 -31.94 3.06
N ALA A 77 12.56 -32.95 3.89
CA ALA A 77 11.33 -33.12 4.67
C ALA A 77 11.12 -31.97 5.64
N ALA A 78 12.18 -31.53 6.34
CA ALA A 78 12.11 -30.38 7.26
C ALA A 78 11.81 -29.05 6.54
N ALA A 79 12.32 -28.87 5.31
CA ALA A 79 12.02 -27.70 4.49
C ALA A 79 10.54 -27.69 4.05
N ASN A 80 9.99 -28.82 3.62
CA ASN A 80 8.58 -28.95 3.23
C ASN A 80 7.65 -28.69 4.42
N ASP A 81 7.94 -29.25 5.61
CA ASP A 81 7.21 -28.94 6.84
C ASP A 81 7.21 -27.44 7.14
N ALA A 82 8.33 -26.77 6.91
CA ALA A 82 8.45 -25.33 7.14
C ALA A 82 7.63 -24.50 6.11
N HIS A 83 7.49 -24.96 4.86
CA HIS A 83 6.66 -24.34 3.84
C HIS A 83 5.17 -24.51 4.16
N GLU A 84 4.75 -25.71 4.55
CA GLU A 84 3.37 -25.99 4.99
C GLU A 84 2.98 -25.16 6.23
N GLN A 85 3.88 -25.06 7.22
CA GLN A 85 3.66 -24.23 8.40
C GLN A 85 3.50 -22.75 8.04
N HIS A 86 4.35 -22.24 7.13
CA HIS A 86 4.25 -20.86 6.68
C HIS A 86 2.94 -20.61 5.94
N ALA A 87 2.54 -21.50 5.05
CA ALA A 87 1.24 -21.43 4.37
C ALA A 87 0.07 -21.43 5.38
N ALA A 88 0.13 -22.27 6.42
CA ALA A 88 -0.86 -22.29 7.49
C ALA A 88 -0.92 -20.96 8.26
N PHE A 89 0.23 -20.32 8.53
CA PHE A 89 0.26 -18.98 9.15
C PHE A 89 -0.39 -17.91 8.27
N CYS A 90 -0.13 -17.93 6.96
CA CYS A 90 -0.76 -17.02 6.02
C CYS A 90 -2.29 -17.17 6.01
N PHE A 91 -2.80 -18.41 5.95
CA PHE A 91 -4.23 -18.67 5.95
C PHE A 91 -4.90 -18.37 7.30
N LYS A 92 -4.19 -18.54 8.42
CA LYS A 92 -4.65 -18.04 9.72
C LYS A 92 -4.79 -16.51 9.71
N HIS A 93 -3.85 -15.79 9.08
CA HIS A 93 -3.93 -14.33 8.96
C HIS A 93 -5.05 -13.90 7.98
N LEU A 94 -5.33 -14.67 6.92
CA LEU A 94 -6.52 -14.42 6.08
C LEU A 94 -7.83 -14.58 6.87
N ARG A 95 -7.90 -15.55 7.82
CA ARG A 95 -9.05 -15.65 8.75
C ARG A 95 -9.18 -14.39 9.62
N TRP A 96 -8.08 -13.81 10.06
CA TRP A 96 -8.08 -12.51 10.72
C TRP A 96 -8.61 -11.40 9.79
N ARG A 97 -8.14 -11.32 8.54
CA ARG A 97 -8.67 -10.36 7.55
C ARG A 97 -10.18 -10.52 7.35
N GLU A 98 -10.69 -11.74 7.21
CA GLU A 98 -12.13 -12.01 7.10
C GLU A 98 -12.91 -11.43 8.29
N GLN A 99 -12.39 -11.57 9.51
CA GLN A 99 -13.04 -11.04 10.71
C GLN A 99 -13.01 -9.51 10.77
N VAL A 100 -11.88 -8.87 10.48
CA VAL A 100 -11.71 -7.43 10.68
C VAL A 100 -12.27 -6.58 9.55
N PHE A 101 -12.26 -7.08 8.32
CA PHE A 101 -12.92 -6.44 7.17
C PHE A 101 -14.40 -6.83 7.05
N ALA A 102 -14.80 -7.94 7.64
CA ALA A 102 -16.18 -8.46 7.70
C ALA A 102 -16.85 -8.45 6.30
N GLU A 103 -18.01 -7.80 6.18
CA GLU A 103 -18.76 -7.71 4.92
C GLU A 103 -17.99 -6.98 3.80
N HIS A 104 -16.98 -6.16 4.12
CA HIS A 104 -16.21 -5.39 3.15
C HIS A 104 -15.06 -6.18 2.50
N TRP A 105 -14.74 -7.38 3.01
CA TRP A 105 -13.75 -8.25 2.40
C TRP A 105 -14.33 -8.97 1.18
N PRO A 106 -13.69 -8.93 0.00
CA PRO A 106 -14.24 -9.49 -1.23
C PRO A 106 -14.14 -11.01 -1.34
N PHE A 107 -13.66 -11.68 -0.31
CA PHE A 107 -13.41 -13.11 -0.29
C PHE A 107 -14.21 -13.82 0.80
N THR A 108 -14.16 -15.14 0.76
CA THR A 108 -14.62 -16.06 1.83
C THR A 108 -13.58 -17.14 2.03
N LEU A 109 -13.43 -17.59 3.27
CA LEU A 109 -12.65 -18.77 3.59
C LEU A 109 -13.60 -19.95 3.88
N ASP A 110 -13.15 -21.16 3.52
CA ASP A 110 -13.81 -22.37 3.98
C ASP A 110 -13.70 -22.54 5.51
N GLU A 111 -14.47 -23.46 6.09
CA GLU A 111 -14.55 -23.65 7.55
C GLU A 111 -13.17 -23.89 8.19
N HIS A 112 -12.30 -24.63 7.51
CA HIS A 112 -10.98 -25.01 8.02
C HIS A 112 -9.86 -24.01 7.62
N ALA A 113 -10.20 -22.92 6.91
CA ALA A 113 -9.22 -21.95 6.36
C ALA A 113 -8.11 -22.62 5.55
N ILE A 114 -8.48 -23.51 4.62
CA ILE A 114 -7.56 -24.16 3.68
C ILE A 114 -7.78 -23.70 2.25
N GLU A 115 -8.87 -23.01 1.97
CA GLU A 115 -9.17 -22.45 0.66
C GLU A 115 -9.83 -21.06 0.79
N ILE A 116 -9.35 -20.10 -0.01
CA ILE A 116 -9.97 -18.77 -0.18
C ILE A 116 -10.70 -18.72 -1.54
N ARG A 117 -11.86 -18.07 -1.57
CA ARG A 117 -12.68 -17.86 -2.78
C ARG A 117 -13.14 -16.42 -2.91
N VAL A 118 -13.25 -15.94 -4.13
CA VAL A 118 -13.89 -14.65 -4.42
C VAL A 118 -15.40 -14.76 -4.20
N LYS A 119 -16.01 -13.78 -3.54
CA LYS A 119 -17.47 -13.67 -3.42
C LYS A 119 -18.14 -13.56 -4.80
N GLU A 120 -19.25 -14.23 -5.01
CA GLU A 120 -19.97 -14.22 -6.30
C GLU A 120 -20.41 -12.81 -6.71
N ASN A 121 -20.95 -12.05 -5.75
CA ASN A 121 -21.47 -10.70 -5.96
C ASN A 121 -20.56 -9.67 -5.29
N LEU A 122 -19.73 -9.00 -6.08
CA LEU A 122 -18.86 -7.93 -5.59
C LEU A 122 -19.62 -6.61 -5.54
N THR A 123 -19.64 -6.00 -4.35
CA THR A 123 -20.14 -4.63 -4.14
C THR A 123 -19.08 -3.60 -4.52
N GLU A 124 -19.46 -2.31 -4.53
CA GLU A 124 -18.52 -1.21 -4.82
C GLU A 124 -17.36 -1.17 -3.82
N ILE A 125 -17.61 -1.41 -2.53
CA ILE A 125 -16.55 -1.44 -1.50
C ILE A 125 -15.61 -2.65 -1.70
N HIS A 126 -16.12 -3.80 -2.18
CA HIS A 126 -15.30 -4.93 -2.57
C HIS A 126 -14.37 -4.58 -3.73
N ARG A 127 -14.88 -3.89 -4.77
CA ARG A 127 -14.07 -3.41 -5.90
C ARG A 127 -13.02 -2.41 -5.46
N PHE A 128 -13.38 -1.56 -4.51
CA PHE A 128 -12.44 -0.61 -3.92
C PHE A 128 -11.32 -1.32 -3.15
N TYR A 129 -11.65 -2.33 -2.33
CA TYR A 129 -10.66 -3.19 -1.68
C TYR A 129 -9.69 -3.79 -2.69
N LEU A 130 -10.20 -4.38 -3.78
CA LEU A 130 -9.39 -4.98 -4.83
C LEU A 130 -8.52 -3.95 -5.57
N SER A 131 -8.99 -2.71 -5.73
CA SER A 131 -8.16 -1.62 -6.26
C SER A 131 -6.98 -1.27 -5.34
N LEU A 132 -7.21 -1.25 -4.01
CA LEU A 132 -6.15 -1.06 -3.02
C LEU A 132 -5.17 -2.24 -3.02
N LEU A 133 -5.66 -3.48 -3.16
CA LEU A 133 -4.83 -4.68 -3.30
C LEU A 133 -3.90 -4.59 -4.52
N LEU A 134 -4.40 -4.17 -5.68
CA LEU A 134 -3.58 -3.95 -6.87
C LEU A 134 -2.54 -2.85 -6.66
N SER A 135 -2.91 -1.75 -5.99
CA SER A 135 -2.01 -0.65 -5.65
C SER A 135 -0.92 -1.06 -4.65
N ALA A 136 -1.21 -1.99 -3.73
CA ALA A 136 -0.25 -2.57 -2.79
C ALA A 136 0.74 -3.53 -3.45
N SER A 137 0.37 -4.08 -4.61
CA SER A 137 1.06 -5.19 -5.27
C SER A 137 1.76 -4.79 -6.57
N LEU A 138 2.36 -3.60 -6.60
CA LEU A 138 2.98 -3.03 -7.82
C LEU A 138 4.10 -3.90 -8.41
N SER A 139 4.75 -4.76 -7.62
CA SER A 139 5.74 -5.72 -8.13
C SER A 139 5.17 -6.69 -9.18
N TYR A 140 3.89 -7.01 -9.06
CA TYR A 140 3.15 -7.84 -10.00
C TYR A 140 2.48 -7.04 -11.12
N VAL A 141 2.54 -5.71 -11.10
CA VAL A 141 1.95 -4.84 -12.10
C VAL A 141 3.02 -4.33 -13.08
N PRO A 142 2.78 -4.31 -14.40
CA PRO A 142 3.70 -3.69 -15.35
C PRO A 142 3.92 -2.20 -15.06
N LYS A 143 5.17 -1.74 -15.10
CA LYS A 143 5.57 -0.37 -14.71
C LYS A 143 4.76 0.74 -15.40
N LYS A 144 4.35 0.53 -16.65
CA LYS A 144 3.54 1.51 -17.40
C LYS A 144 2.15 1.76 -16.81
N ARG A 145 1.64 0.83 -15.99
CA ARG A 145 0.34 0.95 -15.31
C ARG A 145 0.44 1.55 -13.90
N TRP A 146 1.63 1.63 -13.34
CA TRP A 146 1.84 2.13 -11.97
C TRP A 146 1.24 3.51 -11.76
N ARG A 147 1.51 4.46 -12.70
CA ARG A 147 1.01 5.83 -12.57
C ARG A 147 -0.53 5.90 -12.51
N GLY A 148 -1.23 5.01 -13.21
CA GLY A 148 -2.69 4.93 -13.14
C GLY A 148 -3.16 4.50 -11.75
N LEU A 149 -2.60 3.39 -11.23
CA LEU A 149 -2.98 2.86 -9.91
C LEU A 149 -2.59 3.80 -8.76
N THR A 150 -1.36 4.34 -8.77
CA THR A 150 -0.93 5.28 -7.72
C THR A 150 -1.72 6.58 -7.75
N GLY A 151 -2.03 7.12 -8.93
CA GLY A 151 -2.85 8.31 -9.07
C GLY A 151 -4.28 8.14 -8.56
N LEU A 152 -4.88 6.96 -8.78
CA LEU A 152 -6.20 6.62 -8.21
C LEU A 152 -6.13 6.53 -6.69
N PHE A 153 -5.07 5.92 -6.15
CA PHE A 153 -4.86 5.84 -4.73
C PHE A 153 -4.67 7.23 -4.08
N GLU A 154 -3.86 8.10 -4.66
CA GLU A 154 -3.67 9.48 -4.21
C GLU A 154 -4.98 10.28 -4.24
N GLN A 155 -5.80 10.10 -5.27
CA GLN A 155 -7.11 10.73 -5.37
C GLN A 155 -8.04 10.25 -4.25
N ALA A 156 -8.15 8.95 -4.03
CA ALA A 156 -8.95 8.38 -2.95
C ALA A 156 -8.45 8.84 -1.57
N SER A 157 -7.12 8.90 -1.36
CA SER A 157 -6.50 9.43 -0.14
C SER A 157 -6.87 10.91 0.09
N THR A 158 -6.95 11.70 -0.97
CA THR A 158 -7.37 13.11 -0.89
C THR A 158 -8.82 13.23 -0.43
N GLU A 159 -9.73 12.38 -0.92
CA GLU A 159 -11.12 12.37 -0.48
C GLU A 159 -11.27 11.96 0.99
N ILE A 160 -10.52 10.93 1.44
CA ILE A 160 -10.46 10.57 2.87
C ILE A 160 -9.93 11.74 3.71
N MET A 161 -8.84 12.39 3.27
CA MET A 161 -8.25 13.51 3.99
C MET A 161 -9.23 14.68 4.16
N LYS A 162 -10.10 14.94 3.17
CA LYS A 162 -11.17 15.97 3.27
C LYS A 162 -12.13 15.69 4.42
N GLN A 163 -12.42 14.43 4.69
CA GLN A 163 -13.32 14.03 5.77
C GLN A 163 -12.63 14.05 7.14
N LEU A 164 -11.33 13.77 7.18
CA LEU A 164 -10.55 13.79 8.43
C LEU A 164 -10.26 15.21 8.93
N MET A 165 -10.34 16.19 8.04
CA MET A 165 -10.12 17.60 8.40
C MET A 165 -11.41 18.27 8.90
N PRO A 166 -11.30 19.29 9.77
CA PRO A 166 -12.47 20.04 10.24
C PRO A 166 -13.28 20.62 9.07
N LYS A 167 -14.59 20.75 9.25
CA LYS A 167 -15.46 21.39 8.26
C LYS A 167 -14.97 22.81 7.95
N GLY A 168 -14.82 23.11 6.67
CA GLY A 168 -14.27 24.40 6.19
C GLY A 168 -12.77 24.42 6.03
N ALA A 169 -12.09 23.29 6.24
CA ALA A 169 -10.68 23.18 5.88
C ALA A 169 -10.49 23.10 4.35
N GLU A 170 -9.39 23.65 3.90
CA GLU A 170 -8.89 23.49 2.54
C GLU A 170 -8.05 22.21 2.49
N VAL A 171 -8.31 21.34 1.51
CA VAL A 171 -7.53 20.11 1.26
C VAL A 171 -7.23 20.03 -0.23
N HIS A 172 -5.97 19.92 -0.57
CA HIS A 172 -5.52 19.92 -1.96
C HIS A 172 -4.45 18.86 -2.19
N PRO A 173 -4.47 18.18 -3.35
CA PRO A 173 -3.32 17.41 -3.80
C PRO A 173 -2.12 18.36 -4.03
N PHE A 174 -0.92 17.86 -3.76
CA PHE A 174 0.34 18.61 -3.93
C PHE A 174 1.33 17.90 -4.85
N GLY A 175 1.10 16.61 -5.11
CA GLY A 175 1.96 15.75 -5.92
C GLY A 175 2.24 16.27 -7.32
N ALA A 176 3.14 15.59 -8.04
CA ALA A 176 3.56 15.98 -9.38
C ALA A 176 2.45 15.97 -10.43
N ALA A 177 1.35 15.26 -10.17
CA ALA A 177 0.17 15.19 -11.03
C ALA A 177 -0.81 16.37 -10.84
N GLU A 178 -0.61 17.20 -9.81
CA GLU A 178 -1.46 18.36 -9.56
C GLU A 178 -1.29 19.44 -10.63
N THR A 179 -2.37 19.81 -11.27
CA THR A 179 -2.38 20.78 -12.37
C THR A 179 -3.23 22.02 -12.11
N THR A 180 -3.89 22.09 -10.95
CA THR A 180 -4.85 23.18 -10.66
C THR A 180 -4.28 24.21 -9.71
N ARG A 181 -3.92 23.84 -8.48
CA ARG A 181 -3.45 24.78 -7.46
C ARG A 181 -1.95 24.89 -7.35
N TYR A 182 -1.24 23.78 -7.17
CA TYR A 182 0.22 23.76 -6.97
C TYR A 182 0.94 23.33 -8.24
N THR A 183 1.05 24.25 -9.20
CA THR A 183 1.66 24.00 -10.50
C THR A 183 3.09 24.55 -10.58
N GLY A 184 3.87 24.07 -11.55
CA GLY A 184 5.23 24.53 -11.79
C GLY A 184 6.30 23.73 -11.04
N HIS A 185 7.49 24.31 -10.87
CA HIS A 185 8.60 23.66 -10.16
C HIS A 185 8.35 23.58 -8.66
N LEU A 186 9.03 22.65 -7.98
CA LEU A 186 8.86 22.42 -6.54
C LEU A 186 9.01 23.70 -5.71
N PHE A 187 9.99 24.56 -6.03
CA PHE A 187 10.17 25.84 -5.35
C PHE A 187 8.93 26.75 -5.44
N ASP A 188 8.32 26.85 -6.63
CA ASP A 188 7.14 27.69 -6.84
C ASP A 188 5.92 27.15 -6.07
N ARG A 189 5.75 25.82 -6.06
CA ARG A 189 4.72 25.12 -5.30
C ARG A 189 4.89 25.33 -3.80
N LEU A 190 6.10 25.12 -3.25
CA LEU A 190 6.40 25.36 -1.85
C LEU A 190 6.22 26.82 -1.46
N THR A 191 6.61 27.78 -2.32
CA THR A 191 6.38 29.20 -2.10
C THR A 191 4.89 29.52 -2.00
N LYS A 192 4.04 28.89 -2.81
CA LYS A 192 2.60 29.05 -2.73
C LYS A 192 2.04 28.41 -1.47
N LEU A 193 2.46 27.17 -1.15
CA LEU A 193 2.03 26.47 0.07
C LEU A 193 2.34 27.30 1.33
N THR A 194 3.54 27.89 1.42
CA THR A 194 3.89 28.72 2.59
C THR A 194 2.95 29.91 2.80
N LYS A 195 2.45 30.52 1.71
CA LYS A 195 1.44 31.58 1.80
C LYS A 195 0.11 31.03 2.30
N ASP A 196 -0.32 29.89 1.78
CA ASP A 196 -1.58 29.24 2.15
C ASP A 196 -1.60 28.86 3.63
N VAL A 197 -0.49 28.30 4.15
CA VAL A 197 -0.37 27.90 5.57
C VAL A 197 0.17 29.02 6.47
N ARG A 198 0.34 30.23 5.94
CA ARG A 198 0.82 31.43 6.66
C ARG A 198 2.17 31.23 7.33
N GLY A 199 3.04 30.49 6.66
CA GLY A 199 4.41 30.19 7.07
C GLY A 199 5.45 31.01 6.32
N SER A 200 6.71 30.56 6.36
CA SER A 200 7.81 31.06 5.56
C SER A 200 8.66 29.93 5.02
N LEU A 201 9.35 30.15 3.91
CA LEU A 201 10.23 29.20 3.27
C LEU A 201 11.68 29.71 3.36
N ASP A 202 12.57 28.92 3.99
CA ASP A 202 13.99 29.25 4.13
C ASP A 202 14.84 28.68 3.00
N LEU A 203 14.21 28.40 1.85
CA LEU A 203 14.86 27.96 0.63
C LEU A 203 14.84 29.05 -0.43
N LYS A 204 15.89 29.10 -1.23
CA LYS A 204 15.98 29.95 -2.42
C LYS A 204 15.86 29.10 -3.67
N LYS A 205 15.36 29.66 -4.76
CA LYS A 205 15.23 28.95 -6.05
C LYS A 205 16.53 28.28 -6.50
N ALA A 206 17.69 28.89 -6.20
CA ALA A 206 19.00 28.33 -6.50
C ALA A 206 19.37 27.05 -5.77
N HIS A 207 18.64 26.69 -4.70
CA HIS A 207 18.83 25.42 -3.99
C HIS A 207 18.19 24.22 -4.73
N PHE A 208 17.39 24.47 -5.74
CA PHE A 208 16.69 23.43 -6.50
C PHE A 208 17.39 23.21 -7.84
N ALA A 209 17.56 21.96 -8.25
CA ALA A 209 18.00 21.65 -9.60
C ALA A 209 16.95 22.14 -10.62
N GLY A 210 17.38 22.62 -11.77
CA GLY A 210 16.49 23.22 -12.77
C GLY A 210 15.40 22.27 -13.33
N HIS A 211 15.52 20.97 -13.04
CA HIS A 211 14.56 19.91 -13.42
C HIS A 211 13.80 19.31 -12.23
N ASP A 212 13.87 19.92 -11.04
CA ASP A 212 13.16 19.45 -9.84
C ASP A 212 11.64 19.56 -10.01
N SER A 213 11.05 18.51 -10.56
CA SER A 213 9.60 18.34 -10.72
C SER A 213 8.98 17.47 -9.62
N GLY A 214 9.78 16.98 -8.66
CA GLY A 214 9.34 16.16 -7.53
C GLY A 214 8.29 16.86 -6.65
N ASP A 215 7.67 16.11 -5.78
CA ASP A 215 6.66 16.60 -4.80
C ASP A 215 7.28 17.06 -3.48
N GLY A 216 8.59 16.85 -3.30
CA GLY A 216 9.27 17.14 -2.04
C GLY A 216 8.82 16.24 -0.89
N GLY A 217 8.17 15.10 -1.18
CA GLY A 217 7.61 14.20 -0.20
C GLY A 217 6.24 14.62 0.34
N LEU A 218 5.51 15.44 -0.42
CA LEU A 218 4.14 15.87 -0.12
C LEU A 218 3.20 15.48 -1.26
N ASP A 219 2.17 14.70 -0.95
CA ASP A 219 1.11 14.36 -1.90
C ASP A 219 -0.18 15.12 -1.60
N ILE A 220 -0.49 15.37 -0.32
CA ILE A 220 -1.70 16.08 0.09
C ILE A 220 -1.32 17.13 1.13
N VAL A 221 -1.90 18.32 1.00
CA VAL A 221 -1.75 19.42 1.95
C VAL A 221 -3.12 19.91 2.41
N ALA A 222 -3.24 20.20 3.69
CA ALA A 222 -4.49 20.63 4.30
C ALA A 222 -4.26 21.70 5.36
N TRP A 223 -5.21 22.67 5.47
CA TRP A 223 -5.22 23.67 6.53
C TRP A 223 -6.63 24.21 6.77
N HIS A 224 -6.86 24.77 7.95
CA HIS A 224 -8.11 25.47 8.25
C HIS A 224 -7.83 26.94 8.62
N GLY A 225 -8.37 27.88 7.85
CA GLY A 225 -8.06 29.31 7.94
C GLY A 225 -8.67 30.05 9.14
N LEU A 226 -9.52 29.41 9.96
CA LEU A 226 -10.15 29.95 11.17
C LEU A 226 -10.90 31.28 10.97
N GLY A 227 -11.22 31.63 9.71
CA GLY A 227 -11.98 32.87 9.40
C GLY A 227 -11.20 34.19 9.52
N ASP A 228 -9.86 34.12 9.70
CA ASP A 228 -9.02 35.33 9.82
C ASP A 228 -7.71 35.19 8.99
N THR A 229 -6.77 36.12 9.17
CA THR A 229 -5.47 36.14 8.44
C THR A 229 -4.28 35.94 9.34
N ARG A 230 -4.44 35.64 10.63
CA ARG A 230 -3.35 35.46 11.61
C ARG A 230 -2.66 34.12 11.42
N LYS A 231 -1.37 34.03 11.80
CA LYS A 231 -0.61 32.78 11.86
C LYS A 231 -1.15 31.86 12.95
N GLY A 232 -0.76 30.58 12.92
CA GLY A 232 -1.16 29.62 13.95
C GLY A 232 -2.49 28.94 13.64
N ILE A 233 -2.64 28.46 12.42
CA ILE A 233 -3.81 27.72 11.95
C ILE A 233 -3.55 26.22 11.97
N PRO A 234 -4.57 25.37 12.10
CA PRO A 234 -4.43 23.93 11.93
C PRO A 234 -3.88 23.59 10.54
N ILE A 235 -2.84 22.77 10.50
CA ILE A 235 -2.17 22.32 9.28
C ILE A 235 -1.98 20.81 9.38
N ALA A 236 -2.17 20.12 8.27
CA ALA A 236 -1.83 18.71 8.13
C ALA A 236 -1.25 18.44 6.74
N PHE A 237 -0.22 17.61 6.67
CA PHE A 237 0.38 17.17 5.43
C PHE A 237 0.35 15.66 5.36
N ALA A 238 0.24 15.12 4.15
CA ALA A 238 0.24 13.70 3.93
C ALA A 238 1.14 13.28 2.79
N GLN A 239 1.71 12.08 2.94
CA GLN A 239 2.39 11.31 1.91
C GLN A 239 1.56 10.07 1.59
N CYS A 240 1.52 9.67 0.33
CA CYS A 240 0.87 8.46 -0.17
C CYS A 240 1.93 7.48 -0.68
N GLY A 241 1.94 6.25 -0.18
CA GLY A 241 2.94 5.26 -0.57
C GLY A 241 2.33 3.91 -0.94
N CYS A 242 2.56 3.46 -2.19
CA CYS A 242 2.11 2.15 -2.69
C CYS A 242 3.21 1.07 -2.65
N THR A 243 4.38 1.35 -2.09
CA THR A 243 5.49 0.37 -2.05
C THR A 243 5.35 -0.56 -0.86
N ALA A 244 5.46 -1.86 -1.10
CA ALA A 244 5.40 -2.89 -0.06
C ALA A 244 6.66 -2.91 0.83
N SER A 245 7.76 -2.32 0.38
CA SER A 245 9.01 -2.16 1.14
C SER A 245 9.44 -0.69 1.16
N GLY A 246 10.22 -0.27 2.17
CA GLY A 246 10.71 1.11 2.30
C GLY A 246 9.63 2.14 2.66
N TRP A 247 8.44 1.70 3.08
CA TRP A 247 7.38 2.56 3.58
C TRP A 247 7.74 3.29 4.89
N PRO A 248 8.58 2.75 5.82
CA PRO A 248 8.95 3.48 7.02
C PRO A 248 9.68 4.80 6.72
N ASP A 249 10.60 4.79 5.76
CA ASP A 249 11.32 6.02 5.33
C ASP A 249 10.38 7.00 4.62
N LYS A 250 9.45 6.49 3.81
CA LYS A 250 8.46 7.33 3.10
C LYS A 250 7.48 8.00 4.04
N MET A 251 7.07 7.32 5.10
CA MET A 251 6.13 7.84 6.10
C MET A 251 6.60 9.16 6.70
N LEU A 252 7.91 9.34 6.85
CA LEU A 252 8.51 10.54 7.45
C LEU A 252 8.70 11.70 6.46
N GLN A 253 8.50 11.50 5.16
CA GLN A 253 8.79 12.53 4.16
C GLN A 253 7.96 13.80 4.34
N ALA A 254 6.68 13.68 4.74
CA ALA A 254 5.79 14.80 5.02
C ALA A 254 5.91 15.35 6.46
N SER A 255 6.81 14.80 7.29
CA SER A 255 6.90 15.13 8.71
C SER A 255 7.58 16.49 8.97
N PRO A 256 7.29 17.14 10.11
CA PRO A 256 8.02 18.32 10.55
C PRO A 256 9.51 18.07 10.78
N ALA A 257 9.90 16.85 11.12
CA ALA A 257 11.31 16.48 11.28
C ALA A 257 12.06 16.58 9.94
N ARG A 258 11.43 16.23 8.82
CA ARG A 258 12.02 16.28 7.48
C ARG A 258 11.94 17.67 6.84
N LEU A 259 10.76 18.29 6.88
CA LEU A 259 10.48 19.53 6.16
C LEU A 259 10.62 20.79 7.02
N GLY A 260 10.57 20.66 8.35
CA GLY A 260 10.55 21.80 9.28
C GLY A 260 11.84 22.63 9.33
N GLY A 261 12.94 22.13 8.75
CA GLY A 261 14.16 22.93 8.56
C GLY A 261 14.03 23.96 7.42
N HIS A 262 13.03 23.83 6.58
CA HIS A 262 12.84 24.66 5.38
C HIS A 262 11.49 25.36 5.35
N LEU A 263 10.44 24.68 5.81
CA LEU A 263 9.07 25.20 5.89
C LEU A 263 8.76 25.54 7.34
N ASN A 264 8.74 26.85 7.67
CA ASN A 264 8.50 27.33 9.02
C ASN A 264 7.07 27.79 9.20
N THR A 265 6.36 27.17 10.14
CA THR A 265 5.03 27.52 10.60
C THR A 265 5.07 27.88 12.10
N LEU A 266 4.05 28.56 12.63
CA LEU A 266 4.03 28.97 14.03
C LEU A 266 4.04 27.75 14.99
N HIS A 267 3.45 26.64 14.58
CA HIS A 267 3.49 25.35 15.27
C HIS A 267 3.66 24.23 14.23
N LYS A 268 4.08 23.06 14.67
CA LYS A 268 4.25 21.89 13.81
C LYS A 268 2.87 21.41 13.32
N TRP A 269 2.83 20.85 12.13
CA TRP A 269 1.65 20.26 11.50
C TRP A 269 1.47 18.78 11.87
N GLY A 270 0.25 18.28 11.71
CA GLY A 270 -0.03 16.85 11.78
C GLY A 270 0.46 16.16 10.51
N THR A 271 1.09 14.99 10.66
CA THR A 271 1.56 14.19 9.54
C THR A 271 0.67 12.97 9.37
N TYR A 272 0.25 12.72 8.11
CA TYR A 272 -0.49 11.52 7.72
C TYR A 272 0.31 10.73 6.70
N TYR A 273 0.16 9.41 6.77
CA TYR A 273 0.70 8.51 5.77
C TYR A 273 -0.38 7.55 5.30
N PHE A 274 -0.73 7.62 4.02
CA PHE A 274 -1.69 6.73 3.39
C PHE A 274 -0.96 5.61 2.69
N MET A 275 -1.40 4.36 2.92
CA MET A 275 -0.85 3.18 2.26
C MET A 275 -1.95 2.17 1.93
N PRO A 276 -1.85 1.47 0.79
CA PRO A 276 -2.81 0.43 0.43
C PRO A 276 -2.48 -0.92 1.06
N LEU A 277 -1.40 -1.03 1.84
CA LEU A 277 -1.04 -2.23 2.59
C LEU A 277 -2.00 -2.44 3.77
N ASP A 278 -2.23 -3.68 4.18
CA ASP A 278 -2.95 -4.01 5.40
C ASP A 278 -1.93 -4.44 6.47
N LEU A 279 -1.67 -3.55 7.42
CA LEU A 279 -0.76 -3.81 8.54
C LEU A 279 -1.49 -4.19 9.83
N SER A 280 -2.78 -4.49 9.75
CA SER A 280 -3.55 -4.93 10.91
C SER A 280 -3.20 -6.37 11.30
N THR A 281 -3.13 -6.64 12.60
CA THR A 281 -2.91 -7.97 13.15
C THR A 281 -3.58 -8.13 14.49
N GLU A 282 -3.59 -9.36 15.02
CA GLU A 282 -4.00 -9.66 16.39
C GLU A 282 -2.76 -9.91 17.26
N ILE A 283 -2.67 -9.18 18.36
CA ILE A 283 -1.69 -9.41 19.42
C ILE A 283 -2.46 -9.52 20.73
N ASP A 284 -2.31 -10.64 21.45
CA ASP A 284 -2.95 -10.89 22.74
C ASP A 284 -4.49 -10.68 22.73
N GLY A 285 -5.15 -11.11 21.65
CA GLY A 285 -6.60 -10.97 21.48
C GLY A 285 -7.10 -9.57 21.15
N THR A 286 -6.19 -8.63 20.89
CA THR A 286 -6.52 -7.26 20.50
C THR A 286 -5.97 -6.93 19.11
N MET A 287 -6.68 -6.00 18.43
CA MET A 287 -6.21 -5.48 17.15
C MET A 287 -5.01 -4.55 17.38
N ASP A 288 -3.92 -4.82 16.66
CA ASP A 288 -2.69 -4.03 16.72
C ASP A 288 -2.04 -3.94 15.32
N TRP A 289 -0.84 -3.39 15.27
CA TRP A 289 -0.05 -3.20 14.06
C TRP A 289 1.00 -4.29 13.89
N GLN A 290 1.10 -4.85 12.70
CA GLN A 290 2.34 -5.53 12.30
C GLN A 290 3.48 -4.51 12.22
N MET A 291 4.69 -4.93 12.60
CA MET A 291 5.89 -4.09 12.48
C MET A 291 5.77 -2.71 13.17
N PHE A 292 5.09 -2.65 14.32
CA PHE A 292 4.84 -1.40 15.05
C PHE A 292 6.11 -0.58 15.35
N HIS A 293 7.26 -1.25 15.51
CA HIS A 293 8.56 -0.60 15.73
C HIS A 293 9.05 0.26 14.56
N ASP A 294 8.50 0.04 13.35
CA ASP A 294 8.84 0.82 12.16
C ASP A 294 8.01 2.10 12.02
N PHE A 295 7.01 2.28 12.90
CA PHE A 295 6.14 3.45 12.86
C PHE A 295 6.84 4.68 13.43
N GLY A 296 6.80 5.79 12.66
CA GLY A 296 7.32 7.09 13.05
C GLY A 296 6.22 8.07 13.46
N GLU A 297 6.54 9.36 13.41
CA GLU A 297 5.66 10.47 13.80
C GLU A 297 4.58 10.76 12.73
N ALA A 298 3.77 9.76 12.36
CA ALA A 298 2.67 9.91 11.40
C ALA A 298 1.43 9.15 11.83
N ILE A 299 0.27 9.68 11.47
CA ILE A 299 -0.99 8.97 11.56
C ILE A 299 -1.12 8.10 10.31
N VAL A 300 -0.98 6.80 10.47
CA VAL A 300 -1.02 5.83 9.35
C VAL A 300 -2.46 5.45 9.04
N ILE A 301 -2.83 5.57 7.76
CA ILE A 301 -4.07 5.09 7.18
C ILE A 301 -3.74 3.94 6.25
N ASP A 302 -3.79 2.73 6.78
CA ASP A 302 -3.61 1.48 6.05
C ASP A 302 -4.91 1.03 5.36
N ARG A 303 -4.90 -0.11 4.65
CA ARG A 303 -6.07 -0.63 3.93
C ARG A 303 -7.30 -0.78 4.83
N LEU A 304 -7.14 -1.31 6.04
CA LEU A 304 -8.26 -1.52 6.95
C LEU A 304 -8.90 -0.19 7.37
N ARG A 305 -8.09 0.79 7.81
CA ARG A 305 -8.58 2.13 8.14
C ARG A 305 -9.17 2.82 6.93
N PHE A 306 -8.56 2.63 5.76
CA PHE A 306 -9.02 3.22 4.51
C PHE A 306 -10.43 2.75 4.15
N ILE A 307 -10.68 1.43 4.19
CA ILE A 307 -11.99 0.83 3.91
C ILE A 307 -13.04 1.29 4.93
N ARG A 308 -12.70 1.31 6.22
CA ARG A 308 -13.61 1.78 7.27
C ARG A 308 -13.99 3.24 7.08
N LEU A 309 -13.02 4.12 6.88
CA LEU A 309 -13.27 5.54 6.64
C LEU A 309 -14.07 5.79 5.36
N ALA A 310 -13.79 5.05 4.28
CA ALA A 310 -14.55 5.16 3.05
C ALA A 310 -16.02 4.77 3.26
N THR A 311 -16.28 3.76 4.06
CA THR A 311 -17.64 3.33 4.42
C THR A 311 -18.33 4.33 5.35
N ASP A 312 -17.66 4.74 6.44
CA ASP A 312 -18.22 5.65 7.46
C ASP A 312 -18.60 7.01 6.88
N TYR A 313 -17.86 7.49 5.88
CA TYR A 313 -18.08 8.79 5.24
C TYR A 313 -18.83 8.70 3.90
N ASP A 314 -19.30 7.51 3.52
CA ASP A 314 -19.98 7.28 2.24
C ASP A 314 -19.18 7.86 1.05
N ILE A 315 -17.87 7.65 1.07
CA ILE A 315 -16.99 8.10 -0.01
C ILE A 315 -17.25 7.21 -1.21
N PRO A 316 -17.56 7.79 -2.39
CA PRO A 316 -17.76 6.99 -3.58
C PRO A 316 -16.53 6.09 -3.80
N ALA A 317 -16.78 4.79 -3.86
CA ALA A 317 -15.75 3.84 -4.25
C ALA A 317 -15.11 4.35 -5.53
N ALA A 318 -13.81 4.27 -5.58
CA ALA A 318 -12.89 4.83 -6.55
C ALA A 318 -13.45 5.18 -7.94
N PRO A 319 -12.89 6.15 -8.64
CA PRO A 319 -13.30 6.50 -9.99
C PRO A 319 -13.45 5.25 -10.89
N VAL A 320 -14.41 5.26 -11.78
CA VAL A 320 -14.78 4.14 -12.70
C VAL A 320 -13.55 3.44 -13.31
N THR A 321 -12.45 4.17 -13.53
CA THR A 321 -11.19 3.65 -14.07
C THR A 321 -10.45 2.67 -13.15
N ALA A 322 -10.71 2.68 -11.83
CA ALA A 322 -10.15 1.68 -10.92
C ALA A 322 -10.84 0.32 -11.09
N HIS A 323 -12.11 0.33 -11.39
CA HIS A 323 -12.89 -0.88 -11.66
C HIS A 323 -12.38 -1.61 -12.90
N ASP A 324 -11.95 -0.90 -13.95
CA ASP A 324 -11.41 -1.50 -15.17
C ASP A 324 -10.20 -2.38 -14.86
N HIS A 325 -9.28 -1.95 -13.98
CA HIS A 325 -8.12 -2.75 -13.59
C HIS A 325 -8.51 -4.00 -12.78
N VAL A 326 -9.54 -3.91 -11.95
CA VAL A 326 -10.07 -5.05 -11.17
C VAL A 326 -10.72 -6.07 -12.11
N ASP A 327 -11.58 -5.62 -13.02
CA ASP A 327 -12.28 -6.51 -13.98
C ASP A 327 -11.28 -7.14 -14.96
N GLU A 328 -10.24 -6.41 -15.38
CA GLU A 328 -9.15 -6.95 -16.19
C GLU A 328 -8.36 -8.03 -15.42
N ALA A 329 -8.02 -7.81 -14.14
CA ALA A 329 -7.33 -8.81 -13.30
C ALA A 329 -8.16 -10.09 -13.18
N ARG A 330 -9.45 -9.98 -12.91
CA ARG A 330 -10.38 -11.12 -12.83
C ARG A 330 -10.56 -11.86 -14.15
N SER A 331 -10.32 -11.20 -15.28
CA SER A 331 -10.44 -11.80 -16.60
C SER A 331 -9.22 -12.61 -17.03
N LEU A 332 -8.11 -12.58 -16.30
CA LEU A 332 -6.86 -13.27 -16.67
C LEU A 332 -7.00 -14.79 -16.71
N LYS A 333 -7.82 -15.37 -15.82
CA LYS A 333 -8.13 -16.82 -15.75
C LYS A 333 -6.89 -17.70 -15.83
N LEU A 334 -5.93 -17.42 -14.94
CA LEU A 334 -4.71 -18.22 -14.81
C LEU A 334 -5.03 -19.59 -14.17
N SER A 335 -4.25 -20.61 -14.50
CA SER A 335 -4.30 -21.92 -13.85
C SER A 335 -3.33 -21.96 -12.68
#